data_d1c9cc7838c0bb80f86907a48ff51ad6
#
_entry.id   d1c9cc7838c0bb80f86907a48ff51ad6
#
_cell.length_a   1.000
_cell.length_b   1.000
_cell.length_c   1.000
_cell.angle_alpha   90.00
_cell.angle_beta   90.00
_cell.angle_gamma   90.00
#
_symmetry.space_group_name_H-M   'P 1'
#
loop_
_entity.id
_entity.type
_entity.pdbx_description
1 polymer ?
#
loop_
_entity_poly.entity_id
_entity_poly.type
_entity_poly.pdbx_seq_one_letter_code
_entity_poly.pdbx_strand_id
1 'polypeptide(L)' 'MGSREWIEIEAERLRSSALAHRLKICGRVHWVPRSICRPSPMAGHYCIQHWWLKDRNLLR' A
#
# COMPACT_ATOMS: atom_id res chain seq x y z
N MET A 1 -9.87 1.78 17.00
CA MET A 1 -8.57 1.18 16.73
C MET A 1 -8.45 0.83 15.27
N GLY A 2 -7.28 1.06 14.69
CA GLY A 2 -7.04 0.70 13.29
C GLY A 2 -6.97 -0.81 13.12
N SER A 3 -7.54 -1.32 12.03
CA SER A 3 -7.44 -2.73 11.68
C SER A 3 -6.06 -3.04 11.10
N ARG A 4 -5.46 -4.12 11.56
CA ARG A 4 -4.20 -4.65 11.01
C ARG A 4 -4.43 -5.66 9.89
N GLU A 5 -5.66 -5.75 9.42
CA GLU A 5 -5.99 -6.60 8.29
C GLU A 5 -5.24 -6.14 7.04
N TRP A 6 -4.77 -7.12 6.26
CA TRP A 6 -4.10 -6.87 5.00
C TRP A 6 -5.12 -6.76 3.89
N ILE A 7 -5.09 -5.64 3.16
CA ILE A 7 -6.01 -5.40 2.06
C ILE A 7 -5.21 -5.40 0.75
N GLU A 8 -5.63 -6.20 -0.20
CA GLU A 8 -5.04 -6.21 -1.53
C GLU A 8 -5.62 -5.09 -2.37
N ILE A 9 -4.75 -4.24 -2.90
CA ILE A 9 -5.16 -3.12 -3.75
C ILE A 9 -4.29 -3.04 -5.00
N GLU A 10 -4.84 -2.48 -6.05
CA GLU A 10 -4.09 -2.17 -7.25
C GLU A 10 -3.15 -0.99 -6.97
N ALA A 11 -1.87 -1.17 -7.29
CA ALA A 11 -0.87 -0.15 -7.07
C ALA A 11 0.29 -0.38 -8.04
N GLU A 12 0.86 0.72 -8.54
CA GLU A 12 2.04 0.67 -9.40
C GLU A 12 3.27 1.02 -8.57
N ARG A 13 4.26 0.13 -8.56
CA ARG A 13 5.51 0.42 -7.88
C ARG A 13 6.39 1.30 -8.77
N LEU A 14 6.70 2.50 -8.28
CA LEU A 14 7.55 3.45 -8.98
C LEU A 14 9.00 3.34 -8.54
N ARG A 15 9.21 3.12 -7.23
CA ARG A 15 10.55 3.04 -6.65
C ARG A 15 10.48 2.33 -5.32
N SER A 16 11.61 1.78 -4.88
CA SER A 16 11.73 1.21 -3.55
C SER A 16 13.00 1.69 -2.88
N SER A 17 12.93 1.90 -1.57
CA SER A 17 14.08 2.15 -0.72
C SER A 17 14.19 1.03 0.30
N ALA A 18 15.18 1.11 1.18
CA ALA A 18 15.36 0.13 2.25
C ALA A 18 14.17 0.09 3.22
N LEU A 19 13.44 1.21 3.38
CA LEU A 19 12.38 1.35 4.39
C LEU A 19 10.98 1.48 3.81
N ALA A 20 10.83 1.84 2.54
CA ALA A 20 9.53 2.14 1.97
C ALA A 20 9.47 1.84 0.48
N HIS A 21 8.25 1.61 -0.01
CA HIS A 21 7.95 1.55 -1.43
C HIS A 21 7.26 2.83 -1.86
N ARG A 22 7.65 3.37 -3.00
CA ARG A 22 6.92 4.48 -3.62
C ARG A 22 5.91 3.87 -4.58
N LEU A 23 4.63 4.00 -4.22
CA LEU A 23 3.53 3.40 -4.97
C LEU A 23 2.59 4.47 -5.49
N LYS A 24 2.09 4.25 -6.70
CA LYS A 24 1.01 5.06 -7.25
C LYS A 24 -0.30 4.32 -6.99
N ILE A 25 -1.15 4.90 -6.16
CA ILE A 25 -2.44 4.34 -5.75
C ILE A 25 -3.53 5.35 -6.07
N CYS A 26 -4.54 4.93 -6.84
CA CYS A 26 -5.65 5.80 -7.24
C CYS A 26 -5.17 7.11 -7.88
N GLY A 27 -4.12 7.05 -8.69
CA GLY A 27 -3.58 8.21 -9.39
C GLY A 27 -2.68 9.12 -8.55
N ARG A 28 -2.44 8.79 -7.30
CA ARG A 28 -1.59 9.57 -6.39
C ARG A 28 -0.39 8.76 -5.92
N VAL A 29 0.74 9.42 -5.74
CA VAL A 29 1.98 8.79 -5.29
C VAL A 29 2.09 8.85 -3.77
N HIS A 30 2.40 7.70 -3.16
CA HIS A 30 2.56 7.59 -1.72
C HIS A 30 3.84 6.82 -1.41
N TRP A 31 4.53 7.21 -0.33
CA TRP A 31 5.57 6.40 0.28
C TRP A 31 4.94 5.51 1.34
N VAL A 32 4.97 4.20 1.11
CA VAL A 32 4.34 3.22 1.99
C VAL A 32 5.43 2.44 2.72
N PRO A 33 5.49 2.49 4.05
CA PRO A 33 6.50 1.74 4.81
C PRO A 33 6.44 0.25 4.51
N ARG A 34 7.59 -0.39 4.36
CA ARG A 34 7.66 -1.83 4.06
C ARG A 34 7.03 -2.69 5.15
N SER A 35 7.04 -2.21 6.39
CA SER A 35 6.46 -2.94 7.52
C SER A 35 4.96 -3.17 7.39
N ILE A 36 4.27 -2.32 6.62
CA ILE A 36 2.82 -2.39 6.43
C ILE A 36 2.43 -2.65 4.98
N CYS A 37 3.39 -2.98 4.13
CA CYS A 37 3.17 -3.21 2.71
C CYS A 37 3.88 -4.47 2.27
N ARG A 38 3.17 -5.35 1.58
CA ARG A 38 3.71 -6.59 1.02
C ARG A 38 3.33 -6.71 -0.44
N PRO A 39 4.21 -7.26 -1.29
CA PRO A 39 3.80 -7.57 -2.65
C PRO A 39 2.71 -8.64 -2.64
N SER A 40 1.70 -8.45 -3.48
CA SER A 40 0.66 -9.45 -3.69
C SER A 40 1.14 -10.48 -4.72
N PRO A 41 0.67 -11.74 -4.64
CA PRO A 41 0.88 -12.71 -5.71
C PRO A 41 0.29 -12.26 -7.05
N MET A 42 -0.71 -11.40 -7.01
CA MET A 42 -1.32 -10.84 -8.22
C MET A 42 -0.48 -9.68 -8.74
N ALA A 43 -0.08 -9.75 -10.01
CA ALA A 43 0.71 -8.70 -10.64
C ALA A 43 -0.02 -7.35 -10.57
N GLY A 44 0.71 -6.29 -10.27
CA GLY A 44 0.15 -4.94 -10.18
C GLY A 44 -0.63 -4.67 -8.90
N HIS A 45 -0.54 -5.56 -7.91
CA HIS A 45 -1.24 -5.41 -6.64
C HIS A 45 -0.29 -5.49 -5.46
N TYR A 46 -0.67 -4.82 -4.36
CA TYR A 46 0.05 -4.87 -3.09
C TYR A 46 -0.93 -5.07 -1.96
N CYS A 47 -0.48 -5.74 -0.91
CA CYS A 47 -1.25 -5.89 0.32
C CYS A 47 -0.75 -4.86 1.33
N ILE A 48 -1.65 -4.00 1.78
CA ILE A 48 -1.35 -2.91 2.70
C ILE A 48 -2.29 -3.02 3.89
N GLN A 49 -1.81 -2.67 5.07
CA GLN A 49 -2.64 -2.75 6.26
C GLN A 49 -3.80 -1.75 6.18
N HIS A 50 -4.98 -2.21 6.55
CA HIS A 50 -6.23 -1.46 6.47
C HIS A 50 -6.15 -0.08 7.13
N TRP A 51 -5.56 0.00 8.32
CA TRP A 51 -5.51 1.25 9.08
C TRP A 51 -4.78 2.37 8.31
N TRP A 52 -3.72 2.00 7.59
CA TRP A 52 -2.95 2.97 6.81
C TRP A 52 -3.75 3.48 5.61
N LEU A 53 -4.43 2.57 4.92
CA LEU A 53 -5.28 2.93 3.79
C LEU A 53 -6.43 3.82 4.20
N LYS A 54 -7.05 3.51 5.34
CA LYS A 54 -8.14 4.31 5.88
C LYS A 54 -7.67 5.70 6.25
N ASP A 55 -6.52 5.79 6.90
CA ASP A 55 -5.92 7.06 7.32
C ASP A 55 -5.63 7.99 6.12
N ARG A 56 -5.31 7.41 4.97
CA ARG A 56 -5.01 8.15 3.73
C ARG A 56 -6.22 8.31 2.81
N ASN A 57 -7.41 7.91 3.25
CA ASN A 57 -8.63 7.94 2.41
C ASN A 57 -8.48 7.14 1.12
N LEU A 58 -7.79 6.02 1.16
CA LEU A 58 -7.58 5.15 0.00
C LEU A 58 -8.55 3.97 -0.04
N LEU A 59 -9.39 3.82 0.96
CA LEU A 59 -10.48 2.84 0.98
C LEU A 59 -11.78 3.51 0.58
N ARG A 60 -12.56 2.78 -0.17
CA ARG A 60 -13.91 3.20 -0.57
C ARG A 60 -14.96 2.51 0.29
#